data_16ba1443ea8c5b1e74545ba3988b8992
#
_entry.id   16ba1443ea8c5b1e74545ba3988b8992
#
_cell.length_a   1.000
_cell.length_b   1.000
_cell.length_c   1.000
_cell.angle_alpha   90.00
_cell.angle_beta   90.00
_cell.angle_gamma   90.00
#
_symmetry.space_group_name_H-M   'P 1'
#
loop_
_entity.id
_entity.type
_entity.pdbx_description
1 polymer ?
#
loop_
_entity_poly.entity_id
_entity_poly.type
_entity_poly.pdbx_seq_one_letter_code
_entity_poly.pdbx_strand_id
1 'polypeptide(L)'
;MASRPSSTILEPAPGRTTTRPQAPEFSPFAEYIPEVSIPHAFWKRLIDIVGSSLALLILAPVMLVIALLIRLESPGPIFFRQIRLGRYGKPFIMYKFRSMRCNAQELQPLIMHMNEKQGGAFKIRQDPRMTRIGRFIRKYSLDELPQLFNVLKGDLSLVGPRAMAPYDVNRFDKVEYYTRFAVPQGCTGLWQVSGRSNLTFDEWMRLDIYYVENISLGLDIKILLRTIPAILKGDGAY
;
A
#
# COMPACT_ATOMS: atom_id res chain seq x y z
N MET A 1 -4.96 36.72 14.59
CA MET A 1 -5.90 35.98 15.47
C MET A 1 -7.01 35.45 14.57
N ALA A 2 -6.90 34.21 14.13
CA ALA A 2 -7.91 33.56 13.30
C ALA A 2 -8.59 32.48 14.14
N SER A 3 -9.90 32.65 14.33
CA SER A 3 -10.78 31.79 15.11
C SER A 3 -10.91 30.39 14.46
N ARG A 4 -10.73 29.34 15.27
CA ARG A 4 -11.03 27.95 14.89
C ARG A 4 -12.54 27.79 14.64
N PRO A 5 -12.97 27.06 13.60
CA PRO A 5 -14.37 26.72 13.44
C PRO A 5 -14.82 25.70 14.50
N SER A 6 -15.96 25.97 15.12
CA SER A 6 -16.68 25.09 16.06
C SER A 6 -17.01 23.75 15.41
N SER A 7 -16.65 22.67 16.08
CA SER A 7 -17.05 21.31 15.74
C SER A 7 -18.55 21.12 16.06
N THR A 8 -19.39 21.10 15.05
CA THR A 8 -20.78 20.62 15.18
C THR A 8 -20.74 19.10 15.22
N ILE A 9 -20.90 18.53 16.41
CA ILE A 9 -21.05 17.09 16.64
C ILE A 9 -22.41 16.69 16.07
N LEU A 10 -22.41 15.87 15.03
CA LEU A 10 -23.62 15.18 14.55
C LEU A 10 -23.92 14.04 15.53
N GLU A 11 -25.06 14.14 16.24
CA GLU A 11 -25.56 13.06 17.08
C GLU A 11 -25.86 11.81 16.26
N PRO A 12 -25.46 10.60 16.72
CA PRO A 12 -25.79 9.36 16.04
C PRO A 12 -27.26 8.99 16.29
N ALA A 13 -27.94 8.56 15.22
CA ALA A 13 -29.31 8.04 15.26
C ALA A 13 -29.44 6.85 16.23
N PRO A 14 -30.53 6.74 17.00
CA PRO A 14 -30.72 5.69 17.98
C PRO A 14 -31.05 4.35 17.33
N GLY A 15 -30.32 3.29 17.70
CA GLY A 15 -30.76 1.92 17.57
C GLY A 15 -29.98 1.02 16.64
N ARG A 16 -28.72 0.69 16.98
CA ARG A 16 -28.08 -0.60 16.70
C ARG A 16 -27.00 -0.87 17.73
N THR A 17 -27.31 -1.64 18.76
CA THR A 17 -26.32 -2.27 19.64
C THR A 17 -25.61 -3.40 18.90
N THR A 18 -24.58 -3.03 18.13
CA THR A 18 -23.59 -4.01 17.68
C THR A 18 -22.36 -3.82 18.55
N THR A 19 -21.99 -4.85 19.30
CA THR A 19 -20.73 -4.91 20.03
C THR A 19 -19.58 -4.57 19.08
N ARG A 20 -19.03 -3.37 19.27
CA ARG A 20 -17.88 -2.85 18.52
C ARG A 20 -16.72 -3.81 18.68
N PRO A 21 -16.16 -4.41 17.62
CA PRO A 21 -14.85 -5.03 17.72
C PRO A 21 -13.90 -3.91 18.18
N GLN A 22 -13.29 -4.09 19.36
CA GLN A 22 -12.36 -3.10 19.90
C GLN A 22 -11.26 -2.85 18.86
N ALA A 23 -11.20 -1.64 18.32
CA ALA A 23 -10.10 -1.22 17.48
C ALA A 23 -8.81 -1.37 18.31
N PRO A 24 -7.73 -1.95 17.75
CA PRO A 24 -6.49 -2.09 18.48
C PRO A 24 -5.99 -0.71 18.93
N GLU A 25 -5.54 -0.61 20.18
CA GLU A 25 -5.19 0.61 20.94
C GLU A 25 -4.15 1.55 20.29
N PHE A 26 -3.73 1.30 19.04
CA PHE A 26 -2.58 1.96 18.42
C PHE A 26 -2.88 2.89 17.24
N SER A 27 -4.13 3.12 16.88
CA SER A 27 -4.43 4.03 15.78
C SER A 27 -5.03 5.33 16.33
N PRO A 28 -4.32 6.47 16.28
CA PRO A 28 -4.85 7.75 16.74
C PRO A 28 -6.06 8.24 15.93
N PHE A 29 -6.39 7.54 14.83
CA PHE A 29 -7.50 7.84 13.94
C PHE A 29 -8.52 6.69 13.82
N ALA A 30 -8.49 5.73 14.75
CA ALA A 30 -9.41 4.59 14.73
C ALA A 30 -10.88 5.00 14.76
N GLU A 31 -11.19 6.12 15.42
CA GLU A 31 -12.54 6.70 15.50
C GLU A 31 -13.10 7.16 14.15
N TYR A 32 -12.24 7.49 13.19
CA TYR A 32 -12.63 7.92 11.84
C TYR A 32 -12.78 6.77 10.85
N ILE A 33 -12.45 5.54 11.25
CA ILE A 33 -12.54 4.37 10.36
C ILE A 33 -13.93 3.76 10.52
N PRO A 34 -14.77 3.75 9.47
CA PRO A 34 -16.10 3.15 9.53
C PRO A 34 -16.01 1.63 9.69
N GLU A 35 -17.01 1.07 10.35
CA GLU A 35 -17.20 -0.38 10.35
C GLU A 35 -17.75 -0.81 8.98
N VAL A 36 -17.01 -1.66 8.29
CA VAL A 36 -17.41 -2.20 7.00
C VAL A 36 -17.45 -3.73 7.09
N SER A 37 -18.64 -4.28 6.79
CA SER A 37 -18.78 -5.72 6.60
C SER A 37 -18.10 -6.11 5.29
N ILE A 38 -17.19 -7.09 5.35
CA ILE A 38 -16.55 -7.63 4.16
C ILE A 38 -17.35 -8.85 3.72
N PRO A 39 -18.15 -8.73 2.66
CA PRO A 39 -18.85 -9.90 2.11
C PRO A 39 -17.81 -10.93 1.71
N HIS A 40 -18.10 -12.19 2.03
CA HIS A 40 -17.21 -13.30 1.66
C HIS A 40 -15.77 -13.21 2.22
N ALA A 41 -15.58 -12.64 3.43
CA ALA A 41 -14.25 -12.49 4.05
C ALA A 41 -13.45 -13.81 4.10
N PHE A 42 -14.14 -14.93 4.36
CA PHE A 42 -13.53 -16.26 4.34
C PHE A 42 -12.96 -16.61 2.95
N TRP A 43 -13.74 -16.42 1.89
CA TRP A 43 -13.31 -16.72 0.52
C TRP A 43 -12.21 -15.80 0.06
N LYS A 44 -12.30 -14.51 0.41
CA LYS A 44 -11.22 -13.55 0.15
C LYS A 44 -9.92 -14.02 0.80
N ARG A 45 -9.95 -14.42 2.07
CA ARG A 45 -8.77 -14.90 2.78
C ARG A 45 -8.24 -16.22 2.19
N LEU A 46 -9.10 -17.13 1.77
CA LEU A 46 -8.71 -18.36 1.09
C LEU A 46 -7.97 -18.06 -0.23
N ILE A 47 -8.51 -17.15 -1.04
CA ILE A 47 -7.87 -16.68 -2.29
C ILE A 47 -6.52 -16.04 -1.98
N ASP A 48 -6.42 -15.22 -0.94
CA ASP A 48 -5.17 -14.61 -0.51
C ASP A 48 -4.10 -15.66 -0.18
N ILE A 49 -4.46 -16.68 0.61
CA ILE A 49 -3.52 -17.74 1.02
C ILE A 49 -3.11 -18.58 -0.18
N VAL A 50 -4.09 -19.13 -0.92
CA VAL A 50 -3.81 -20.01 -2.06
C VAL A 50 -3.06 -19.25 -3.16
N GLY A 51 -3.54 -18.06 -3.51
CA GLY A 51 -2.94 -17.24 -4.56
C GLY A 51 -1.51 -16.80 -4.23
N SER A 52 -1.27 -16.34 -2.99
CA SER A 52 0.09 -15.93 -2.58
C SER A 52 1.04 -17.12 -2.44
N SER A 53 0.57 -18.30 -1.96
CA SER A 53 1.38 -19.51 -1.89
C SER A 53 1.80 -19.98 -3.28
N LEU A 54 0.84 -20.04 -4.21
CA LEU A 54 1.10 -20.42 -5.60
C LEU A 54 2.05 -19.42 -6.28
N ALA A 55 1.80 -18.12 -6.10
CA ALA A 55 2.66 -17.07 -6.65
C ALA A 55 4.10 -17.17 -6.09
N LEU A 56 4.26 -17.39 -4.79
CA LEU A 56 5.59 -17.59 -4.19
C LEU A 56 6.30 -18.83 -4.75
N LEU A 57 5.58 -19.94 -4.93
CA LEU A 57 6.15 -21.17 -5.48
C LEU A 57 6.63 -20.95 -6.92
N ILE A 58 5.79 -20.36 -7.77
CA ILE A 58 6.11 -20.12 -9.19
C ILE A 58 7.21 -19.08 -9.34
N LEU A 59 7.19 -18.01 -8.53
CA LEU A 59 8.13 -16.90 -8.63
C LEU A 59 9.40 -17.10 -7.80
N ALA A 60 9.51 -18.17 -7.00
CA ALA A 60 10.68 -18.45 -6.18
C ALA A 60 12.00 -18.42 -6.96
N PRO A 61 12.14 -19.05 -8.16
CA PRO A 61 13.36 -18.96 -8.94
C PRO A 61 13.72 -17.52 -9.33
N VAL A 62 12.73 -16.73 -9.75
CA VAL A 62 12.90 -15.31 -10.11
C VAL A 62 13.32 -14.50 -8.90
N MET A 63 12.70 -14.74 -7.75
CA MET A 63 13.03 -14.05 -6.49
C MET A 63 14.46 -14.38 -6.02
N LEU A 64 14.92 -15.62 -6.18
CA LEU A 64 16.30 -16.02 -5.89
C LEU A 64 17.30 -15.31 -6.79
N VAL A 65 17.04 -15.24 -8.09
CA VAL A 65 17.90 -14.51 -9.05
C VAL A 65 17.96 -13.03 -8.67
N ILE A 66 16.83 -12.40 -8.39
CA ILE A 66 16.79 -10.98 -7.96
C ILE A 66 17.60 -10.79 -6.67
N ALA A 67 17.43 -11.67 -5.67
CA ALA A 67 18.15 -11.62 -4.41
C ALA A 67 19.67 -11.69 -4.62
N LEU A 68 20.14 -12.61 -5.48
CA LEU A 68 21.54 -12.75 -5.84
C LEU A 68 22.08 -11.49 -6.53
N LEU A 69 21.36 -10.98 -7.53
CA LEU A 69 21.75 -9.76 -8.26
C LEU A 69 21.85 -8.54 -7.35
N ILE A 70 20.91 -8.35 -6.42
CA ILE A 70 20.96 -7.28 -5.41
C ILE A 70 22.22 -7.42 -4.55
N ARG A 71 22.55 -8.64 -4.13
CA ARG A 71 23.69 -8.91 -3.26
C ARG A 71 25.02 -8.68 -3.97
N LEU A 72 25.11 -9.02 -5.26
CA LEU A 72 26.29 -8.82 -6.08
C LEU A 72 26.52 -7.35 -6.46
N GLU A 73 25.43 -6.58 -6.68
CA GLU A 73 25.54 -5.17 -7.08
C GLU A 73 25.96 -4.24 -5.93
N SER A 74 25.47 -4.51 -4.72
CA SER A 74 25.77 -3.63 -3.59
C SER A 74 25.75 -4.37 -2.24
N PRO A 75 26.68 -4.04 -1.31
CA PRO A 75 26.70 -4.64 0.02
C PRO A 75 25.43 -4.30 0.81
N GLY A 76 25.05 -5.18 1.77
CA GLY A 76 23.94 -4.96 2.69
C GLY A 76 22.77 -5.93 2.52
N PRO A 77 21.63 -5.71 3.21
CA PRO A 77 20.49 -6.62 3.22
C PRO A 77 19.79 -6.69 1.85
N ILE A 78 19.27 -7.87 1.51
CA ILE A 78 18.51 -8.09 0.28
C ILE A 78 17.13 -7.45 0.38
N PHE A 79 16.51 -7.52 1.56
CA PHE A 79 15.18 -6.98 1.81
C PHE A 79 15.25 -5.60 2.44
N PHE A 80 14.40 -4.72 1.93
CA PHE A 80 14.04 -3.46 2.57
C PHE A 80 12.78 -3.68 3.41
N ARG A 81 12.77 -3.12 4.62
CA ARG A 81 11.66 -3.21 5.58
C ARG A 81 11.16 -1.83 5.89
N GLN A 82 9.84 -1.63 5.84
CA GLN A 82 9.23 -0.35 6.14
C GLN A 82 7.94 -0.55 6.93
N ILE A 83 7.75 0.26 7.97
CA ILE A 83 6.48 0.29 8.70
C ILE A 83 5.41 0.90 7.80
N ARG A 84 4.31 0.18 7.65
CA ARG A 84 3.11 0.60 6.94
C ARG A 84 1.88 0.38 7.82
N LEU A 85 0.78 1.06 7.49
CA LEU A 85 -0.49 0.91 8.16
C LEU A 85 -1.38 -0.04 7.37
N GLY A 86 -1.87 -1.05 8.07
CA GLY A 86 -2.81 -2.06 7.58
C GLY A 86 -4.26 -1.73 7.95
N ARG A 87 -5.11 -2.76 7.99
CA ARG A 87 -6.52 -2.63 8.40
C ARG A 87 -6.62 -2.00 9.78
N TYR A 88 -7.57 -1.08 9.95
CA TYR A 88 -7.79 -0.30 11.17
C TYR A 88 -6.58 0.53 11.63
N GLY A 89 -5.67 0.87 10.70
CA GLY A 89 -4.47 1.63 11.01
C GLY A 89 -3.41 0.83 11.77
N LYS A 90 -3.54 -0.50 11.89
CA LYS A 90 -2.57 -1.34 12.60
C LYS A 90 -1.22 -1.33 11.89
N PRO A 91 -0.13 -0.96 12.56
CA PRO A 91 1.19 -0.96 11.95
C PRO A 91 1.69 -2.39 11.69
N PHE A 92 2.35 -2.60 10.56
CA PHE A 92 3.05 -3.83 10.21
C PHE A 92 4.33 -3.56 9.44
N ILE A 93 5.22 -4.54 9.37
CA ILE A 93 6.47 -4.45 8.60
C ILE A 93 6.22 -5.00 7.20
N MET A 94 6.24 -4.10 6.22
CA MET A 94 6.14 -4.44 4.81
C MET A 94 7.51 -4.83 4.24
N TYR A 95 7.57 -5.95 3.54
CA TYR A 95 8.79 -6.44 2.90
C TYR A 95 8.85 -6.06 1.42
N LYS A 96 10.02 -5.59 0.98
CA LYS A 96 10.35 -5.36 -0.43
C LYS A 96 11.76 -5.82 -0.72
N PHE A 97 12.09 -6.05 -1.98
CA PHE A 97 13.49 -6.11 -2.38
C PHE A 97 14.12 -4.72 -2.30
N ARG A 98 15.39 -4.67 -1.87
CA ARG A 98 16.15 -3.43 -1.84
C ARG A 98 16.44 -2.95 -3.26
N SER A 99 15.94 -1.77 -3.60
CA SER A 99 16.13 -1.12 -4.90
C SER A 99 17.07 0.09 -4.85
N MET A 100 17.48 0.49 -3.64
CA MET A 100 18.36 1.63 -3.40
C MET A 100 19.60 1.21 -2.63
N ARG A 101 20.64 2.06 -2.65
CA ARG A 101 21.85 1.89 -1.84
C ARG A 101 21.51 1.96 -0.35
N CYS A 102 22.35 1.35 0.52
CA CYS A 102 22.06 1.30 1.96
C CYS A 102 22.01 2.68 2.63
N ASN A 103 22.79 3.64 2.14
CA ASN A 103 22.83 5.03 2.63
C ASN A 103 21.79 5.95 1.98
N ALA A 104 20.77 5.38 1.29
CA ALA A 104 19.77 6.16 0.55
C ALA A 104 18.99 7.14 1.43
N GLN A 105 18.75 6.80 2.70
CA GLN A 105 18.07 7.71 3.65
C GLN A 105 18.94 8.91 4.03
N GLU A 106 20.23 8.68 4.25
CA GLU A 106 21.21 9.74 4.56
C GLU A 106 21.37 10.72 3.41
N LEU A 107 21.29 10.22 2.18
CA LEU A 107 21.37 11.02 0.96
C LEU A 107 20.09 11.80 0.65
N GLN A 108 18.96 11.47 1.27
CA GLN A 108 17.67 12.11 0.96
C GLN A 108 17.67 13.64 1.14
N PRO A 109 18.20 14.22 2.24
CA PRO A 109 18.23 15.67 2.41
C PRO A 109 19.02 16.38 1.30
N LEU A 110 20.10 15.75 0.80
CA LEU A 110 20.97 16.32 -0.23
C LEU A 110 20.30 16.44 -1.60
N ILE A 111 19.29 15.60 -1.86
CA ILE A 111 18.60 15.53 -3.14
C ILE A 111 17.15 16.03 -3.08
N MET A 112 16.74 16.65 -1.97
CA MET A 112 15.40 17.23 -1.81
C MET A 112 15.05 18.24 -2.90
N HIS A 113 16.03 19.01 -3.37
CA HIS A 113 15.88 20.00 -4.45
C HIS A 113 15.52 19.37 -5.81
N MET A 114 15.77 18.06 -6.00
CA MET A 114 15.45 17.32 -7.23
C MET A 114 14.02 16.77 -7.22
N ASN A 115 13.21 17.05 -6.19
CA ASN A 115 11.85 16.52 -6.09
C ASN A 115 10.96 17.07 -7.21
N GLU A 116 10.38 16.17 -8.02
CA GLU A 116 9.53 16.50 -9.16
C GLU A 116 8.03 16.56 -8.81
N LYS A 117 7.64 16.17 -7.58
CA LYS A 117 6.23 16.20 -7.17
C LYS A 117 5.94 17.33 -6.19
N GLN A 118 4.83 18.04 -6.44
CA GLN A 118 4.19 18.93 -5.48
C GLN A 118 3.28 18.11 -4.54
N GLY A 119 3.03 18.60 -3.31
CA GLY A 119 2.10 17.97 -2.38
C GLY A 119 2.70 16.89 -1.47
N GLY A 120 4.00 16.97 -1.20
CA GLY A 120 4.62 16.22 -0.11
C GLY A 120 5.06 14.78 -0.42
N ALA A 121 4.74 14.23 -1.57
CA ALA A 121 5.36 12.99 -2.02
C ALA A 121 6.73 13.29 -2.61
N PHE A 122 7.79 12.66 -2.03
CA PHE A 122 9.12 12.76 -2.58
C PHE A 122 9.26 11.80 -3.77
N LYS A 123 9.53 12.35 -4.96
CA LYS A 123 9.70 11.56 -6.18
C LYS A 123 10.69 12.21 -7.14
N ILE A 124 11.65 11.41 -7.58
CA ILE A 124 12.66 11.78 -8.59
C ILE A 124 12.65 10.68 -9.65
N ARG A 125 12.49 11.07 -10.92
CA ARG A 125 12.42 10.12 -12.05
C ARG A 125 13.74 9.36 -12.23
N GLN A 126 14.86 10.05 -12.09
CA GLN A 126 16.20 9.48 -12.13
C GLN A 126 16.87 9.59 -10.75
N ASP A 127 16.32 8.92 -9.76
CA ASP A 127 16.83 8.97 -8.40
C ASP A 127 18.27 8.39 -8.34
N PRO A 128 19.29 9.21 -7.97
CA PRO A 128 20.69 8.77 -7.95
C PRO A 128 20.98 7.70 -6.89
N ARG A 129 20.09 7.51 -5.93
CA ARG A 129 20.20 6.49 -4.89
C ARG A 129 19.88 5.08 -5.41
N MET A 130 19.20 5.00 -6.58
CA MET A 130 18.78 3.70 -7.12
C MET A 130 19.95 2.94 -7.72
N THR A 131 20.01 1.63 -7.44
CA THR A 131 20.93 0.72 -8.10
C THR A 131 20.44 0.39 -9.53
N ARG A 132 21.29 -0.20 -10.38
CA ARG A 132 20.88 -0.61 -11.74
C ARG A 132 19.79 -1.68 -11.69
N ILE A 133 19.99 -2.71 -10.87
CA ILE A 133 19.00 -3.75 -10.60
C ILE A 133 17.76 -3.14 -9.97
N GLY A 134 17.94 -2.22 -9.03
CA GLY A 134 16.84 -1.49 -8.37
C GLY A 134 15.92 -0.78 -9.35
N ARG A 135 16.46 -0.10 -10.36
CA ARG A 135 15.69 0.52 -11.44
C ARG A 135 14.87 -0.49 -12.24
N PHE A 136 15.50 -1.60 -12.60
CA PHE A 136 14.83 -2.67 -13.34
C PHE A 136 13.67 -3.29 -12.54
N ILE A 137 13.93 -3.72 -11.29
CA ILE A 137 12.89 -4.37 -10.47
C ILE A 137 11.75 -3.43 -10.12
N ARG A 138 12.00 -2.12 -9.91
CA ARG A 138 10.94 -1.14 -9.69
C ARG A 138 10.08 -0.89 -10.92
N LYS A 139 10.70 -0.80 -12.11
CA LYS A 139 9.96 -0.62 -13.37
C LYS A 139 8.88 -1.68 -13.57
N TYR A 140 9.17 -2.93 -13.20
CA TYR A 140 8.25 -4.05 -13.35
C TYR A 140 7.59 -4.45 -12.02
N SER A 141 7.69 -3.62 -10.97
CA SER A 141 7.15 -3.89 -9.63
C SER A 141 7.60 -5.21 -8.99
N LEU A 142 8.72 -5.78 -9.47
CA LEU A 142 9.31 -7.01 -8.93
C LEU A 142 9.89 -6.81 -7.53
N ASP A 143 10.21 -5.56 -7.18
CA ASP A 143 10.62 -5.20 -5.82
C ASP A 143 9.52 -5.44 -4.79
N GLU A 144 8.26 -5.52 -5.19
CA GLU A 144 7.11 -5.74 -4.33
C GLU A 144 6.77 -7.23 -4.11
N LEU A 145 7.40 -8.18 -4.83
CA LEU A 145 7.14 -9.61 -4.68
C LEU A 145 7.25 -10.13 -3.23
N PRO A 146 8.20 -9.66 -2.38
CA PRO A 146 8.24 -10.09 -0.98
C PRO A 146 7.00 -9.73 -0.16
N GLN A 147 6.14 -8.82 -0.62
CA GLN A 147 4.86 -8.54 0.06
C GLN A 147 3.92 -9.76 0.07
N LEU A 148 4.11 -10.74 -0.81
CA LEU A 148 3.37 -12.01 -0.76
C LEU A 148 3.55 -12.74 0.59
N PHE A 149 4.69 -12.59 1.26
CA PHE A 149 4.87 -13.07 2.63
C PHE A 149 3.98 -12.30 3.63
N ASN A 150 3.77 -10.99 3.44
CA ASN A 150 2.83 -10.23 4.25
C ASN A 150 1.38 -10.69 4.02
N VAL A 151 1.04 -11.09 2.78
CA VAL A 151 -0.29 -11.65 2.49
C VAL A 151 -0.49 -12.98 3.24
N LEU A 152 0.49 -13.89 3.20
CA LEU A 152 0.42 -15.16 3.94
C LEU A 152 0.27 -14.94 5.44
N LYS A 153 0.99 -13.98 6.01
CA LYS A 153 0.89 -13.61 7.42
C LYS A 153 -0.46 -12.99 7.79
N GLY A 154 -1.19 -12.41 6.83
CA GLY A 154 -2.44 -11.69 7.06
C GLY A 154 -2.26 -10.18 7.34
N ASP A 155 -1.06 -9.66 7.21
CA ASP A 155 -0.79 -8.22 7.28
C ASP A 155 -1.38 -7.48 6.07
N LEU A 156 -1.40 -8.16 4.90
CA LEU A 156 -1.94 -7.68 3.63
C LEU A 156 -2.94 -8.69 3.04
N SER A 157 -3.68 -8.23 2.03
CA SER A 157 -4.44 -9.02 1.07
C SER A 157 -3.76 -8.95 -0.31
N LEU A 158 -4.08 -9.84 -1.22
CA LEU A 158 -3.69 -9.69 -2.63
C LEU A 158 -4.29 -8.41 -3.20
N VAL A 159 -5.57 -8.13 -2.91
CA VAL A 159 -6.31 -6.97 -3.44
C VAL A 159 -6.83 -6.10 -2.30
N GLY A 160 -6.61 -4.80 -2.41
CA GLY A 160 -7.08 -3.80 -1.46
C GLY A 160 -6.45 -2.42 -1.70
N PRO A 161 -6.82 -1.40 -0.92
CA PRO A 161 -6.13 -0.12 -0.92
C PRO A 161 -4.64 -0.29 -0.64
N ARG A 162 -3.78 0.51 -1.29
CA ARG A 162 -2.33 0.41 -1.08
C ARG A 162 -1.93 0.82 0.33
N ALA A 163 -1.14 -0.01 1.03
CA ALA A 163 -0.65 0.31 2.37
C ALA A 163 0.21 1.57 2.38
N MET A 164 -0.12 2.54 3.24
CA MET A 164 0.57 3.83 3.37
C MET A 164 1.52 3.84 4.57
N ALA A 165 2.54 4.68 4.51
CA ALA A 165 3.39 4.93 5.66
C ALA A 165 2.69 5.89 6.64
N PRO A 166 3.00 5.83 7.96
CA PRO A 166 2.39 6.73 8.93
C PRO A 166 2.51 8.21 8.57
N TYR A 167 3.67 8.63 8.06
CA TYR A 167 3.91 10.02 7.66
C TYR A 167 3.07 10.48 6.46
N ASP A 168 2.62 9.57 5.59
CA ASP A 168 1.71 9.89 4.49
C ASP A 168 0.30 10.14 5.00
N VAL A 169 -0.13 9.36 6.01
CA VAL A 169 -1.47 9.46 6.62
C VAL A 169 -1.60 10.72 7.47
N ASN A 170 -0.54 11.18 8.10
CA ASN A 170 -0.53 12.45 8.86
C ASN A 170 -0.82 13.68 7.99
N ARG A 171 -0.84 13.53 6.67
CA ARG A 171 -1.16 14.59 5.69
C ARG A 171 -2.59 14.56 5.20
N PHE A 172 -3.41 13.66 5.71
CA PHE A 172 -4.82 13.62 5.34
C PHE A 172 -5.53 14.87 5.83
N ASP A 173 -6.14 15.59 4.90
CA ASP A 173 -6.91 16.81 5.12
C ASP A 173 -8.42 16.55 5.18
N LYS A 174 -8.86 15.32 4.83
CA LYS A 174 -10.26 14.89 4.82
C LYS A 174 -10.44 13.62 5.64
N VAL A 175 -11.45 13.62 6.51
CA VAL A 175 -11.79 12.47 7.36
C VAL A 175 -12.19 11.24 6.54
N GLU A 176 -12.84 11.45 5.40
CA GLU A 176 -13.26 10.37 4.50
C GLU A 176 -12.11 9.48 4.01
N TYR A 177 -10.87 9.99 3.97
CA TYR A 177 -9.70 9.22 3.54
C TYR A 177 -9.34 8.07 4.48
N TYR A 178 -9.77 8.16 5.76
CA TYR A 178 -9.56 7.07 6.71
C TYR A 178 -10.43 5.84 6.42
N THR A 179 -11.51 5.98 5.63
CA THR A 179 -12.37 4.87 5.17
C THR A 179 -11.56 3.76 4.50
N ARG A 180 -10.46 4.09 3.82
CA ARG A 180 -9.59 3.11 3.18
C ARG A 180 -9.01 2.05 4.12
N PHE A 181 -8.93 2.34 5.41
CA PHE A 181 -8.43 1.42 6.43
C PHE A 181 -9.50 0.49 7.00
N ALA A 182 -10.76 0.59 6.58
CA ALA A 182 -11.83 -0.31 7.02
C ALA A 182 -11.66 -1.75 6.51
N VAL A 183 -10.89 -1.94 5.43
CA VAL A 183 -10.60 -3.22 4.80
C VAL A 183 -9.12 -3.55 4.82
N PRO A 184 -8.70 -4.83 4.61
CA PRO A 184 -7.29 -5.16 4.46
C PRO A 184 -6.63 -4.38 3.32
N GLN A 185 -5.42 -3.89 3.55
CA GLN A 185 -4.62 -3.25 2.50
C GLN A 185 -4.09 -4.31 1.53
N GLY A 186 -3.89 -3.92 0.25
CA GLY A 186 -3.56 -4.86 -0.81
C GLY A 186 -2.15 -4.70 -1.39
N CYS A 187 -1.63 -5.80 -1.95
CA CYS A 187 -0.46 -5.75 -2.84
C CYS A 187 -0.81 -5.04 -4.14
N THR A 188 -2.01 -5.28 -4.67
CA THR A 188 -2.60 -4.54 -5.79
C THR A 188 -3.96 -3.97 -5.41
N GLY A 189 -4.47 -3.02 -6.19
CA GLY A 189 -5.76 -2.37 -5.96
C GLY A 189 -6.19 -1.51 -7.13
N LEU A 190 -7.36 -0.88 -7.01
CA LEU A 190 -7.92 -0.05 -8.09
C LEU A 190 -6.96 1.06 -8.54
N TRP A 191 -6.29 1.73 -7.61
CA TRP A 191 -5.32 2.77 -7.94
C TRP A 191 -4.17 2.23 -8.81
N GLN A 192 -3.62 1.04 -8.45
CA GLN A 192 -2.51 0.44 -9.19
C GLN A 192 -2.87 0.08 -10.64
N VAL A 193 -4.13 -0.27 -10.91
CA VAL A 193 -4.59 -0.70 -12.23
C VAL A 193 -5.29 0.41 -13.04
N SER A 194 -5.46 1.61 -12.45
CA SER A 194 -6.18 2.74 -13.07
C SER A 194 -5.31 3.93 -13.45
N GLY A 195 -3.97 3.86 -13.25
CA GLY A 195 -3.08 4.96 -13.67
C GLY A 195 -1.91 5.21 -12.73
N ARG A 196 -1.89 4.61 -11.53
CA ARG A 196 -0.78 4.70 -10.57
C ARG A 196 -0.39 6.15 -10.28
N SER A 197 0.88 6.48 -10.54
CA SER A 197 1.44 7.81 -10.30
C SER A 197 0.93 8.92 -11.23
N ASN A 198 0.16 8.59 -12.26
CA ASN A 198 -0.45 9.58 -13.15
C ASN A 198 -1.73 10.20 -12.53
N LEU A 199 -2.26 9.57 -11.48
CA LEU A 199 -3.42 10.07 -10.74
C LEU A 199 -3.00 11.09 -9.70
N THR A 200 -3.88 12.04 -9.44
CA THR A 200 -3.78 12.96 -8.30
C THR A 200 -4.02 12.20 -6.99
N PHE A 201 -3.65 12.80 -5.87
CA PHE A 201 -3.89 12.21 -4.56
C PHE A 201 -5.38 12.00 -4.27
N ASP A 202 -6.22 12.98 -4.62
CA ASP A 202 -7.67 12.90 -4.45
C ASP A 202 -8.29 11.78 -5.30
N GLU A 203 -7.87 11.62 -6.55
CA GLU A 203 -8.32 10.54 -7.41
C GLU A 203 -7.93 9.18 -6.83
N TRP A 204 -6.71 9.05 -6.31
CA TRP A 204 -6.28 7.85 -5.61
C TRP A 204 -7.19 7.53 -4.42
N MET A 205 -7.43 8.53 -3.54
CA MET A 205 -8.30 8.34 -2.36
C MET A 205 -9.72 7.96 -2.75
N ARG A 206 -10.30 8.58 -3.78
CA ARG A 206 -11.63 8.22 -4.31
C ARG A 206 -11.69 6.77 -4.81
N LEU A 207 -10.66 6.30 -5.50
CA LEU A 207 -10.59 4.90 -5.95
C LEU A 207 -10.49 3.91 -4.77
N ASP A 208 -9.76 4.27 -3.73
CA ASP A 208 -9.66 3.44 -2.53
C ASP A 208 -10.99 3.40 -1.76
N ILE A 209 -11.67 4.53 -1.61
CA ILE A 209 -13.01 4.61 -0.99
C ILE A 209 -14.02 3.81 -1.82
N TYR A 210 -14.03 4.01 -3.15
CA TYR A 210 -14.89 3.24 -4.05
C TYR A 210 -14.68 1.73 -3.89
N TYR A 211 -13.42 1.28 -3.76
CA TYR A 211 -13.14 -0.14 -3.51
C TYR A 211 -13.75 -0.62 -2.19
N VAL A 212 -13.65 0.18 -1.12
CA VAL A 212 -14.21 -0.17 0.20
C VAL A 212 -15.72 -0.31 0.15
N GLU A 213 -16.39 0.61 -0.54
CA GLU A 213 -17.86 0.63 -0.68
C GLU A 213 -18.38 -0.51 -1.57
N ASN A 214 -17.57 -0.98 -2.53
CA ASN A 214 -17.97 -1.97 -3.53
C ASN A 214 -17.19 -3.30 -3.41
N ILE A 215 -16.61 -3.56 -2.24
CA ILE A 215 -15.78 -4.76 -2.03
C ILE A 215 -16.56 -6.04 -2.33
N SER A 216 -16.03 -6.83 -3.26
CA SER A 216 -16.60 -8.11 -3.68
C SER A 216 -15.54 -8.99 -4.32
N LEU A 217 -15.76 -10.32 -4.32
CA LEU A 217 -14.85 -11.25 -5.00
C LEU A 217 -14.74 -10.96 -6.51
N GLY A 218 -15.84 -10.55 -7.14
CA GLY A 218 -15.84 -10.18 -8.56
C GLY A 218 -14.96 -8.98 -8.85
N LEU A 219 -14.98 -7.95 -7.98
CA LEU A 219 -14.11 -6.78 -8.10
C LEU A 219 -12.65 -7.17 -7.87
N ASP A 220 -12.36 -8.02 -6.89
CA ASP A 220 -11.01 -8.51 -6.60
C ASP A 220 -10.43 -9.26 -7.81
N ILE A 221 -11.19 -10.19 -8.40
CA ILE A 221 -10.78 -10.93 -9.59
C ILE A 221 -10.51 -9.96 -10.77
N LYS A 222 -11.39 -9.00 -10.99
CA LYS A 222 -11.21 -7.98 -12.03
C LYS A 222 -9.93 -7.18 -11.85
N ILE A 223 -9.60 -6.80 -10.60
CA ILE A 223 -8.36 -6.08 -10.28
C ILE A 223 -7.15 -6.98 -10.51
N LEU A 224 -7.17 -8.25 -10.08
CA LEU A 224 -6.08 -9.21 -10.31
C LEU A 224 -5.79 -9.39 -11.80
N LEU A 225 -6.83 -9.57 -12.63
CA LEU A 225 -6.68 -9.70 -14.08
C LEU A 225 -6.09 -8.43 -14.72
N ARG A 226 -6.47 -7.24 -14.24
CA ARG A 226 -5.93 -5.96 -14.71
C ARG A 226 -4.50 -5.68 -14.22
N THR A 227 -4.09 -6.33 -13.13
CA THR A 227 -2.74 -6.15 -12.57
C THR A 227 -1.66 -6.68 -13.52
N ILE A 228 -1.91 -7.80 -14.20
CA ILE A 228 -0.94 -8.39 -15.13
C ILE A 228 -0.52 -7.40 -16.24
N PRO A 229 -1.44 -6.86 -17.06
CA PRO A 229 -1.06 -5.89 -18.08
C PRO A 229 -0.50 -4.58 -17.49
N ALA A 230 -0.94 -4.15 -16.29
CA ALA A 230 -0.42 -2.96 -15.64
C ALA A 230 1.06 -3.12 -15.21
N ILE A 231 1.46 -4.33 -14.78
CA ILE A 231 2.86 -4.66 -14.47
C ILE A 231 3.69 -4.71 -15.75
N LEU A 232 3.20 -5.37 -16.79
CA LEU A 232 3.94 -5.54 -18.05
C LEU A 232 4.19 -4.20 -18.78
N LYS A 233 3.23 -3.28 -18.75
CA LYS A 233 3.39 -1.94 -19.31
C LYS A 233 4.40 -1.09 -18.53
N GLY A 234 4.51 -1.28 -17.23
CA GLY A 234 5.40 -0.51 -16.37
C GLY A 234 5.04 0.99 -16.23
N ASP A 235 3.87 1.42 -16.73
CA ASP A 235 3.45 2.80 -16.70
C ASP A 235 3.23 3.30 -15.26
N GLY A 236 3.81 4.46 -14.93
CA GLY A 236 3.71 5.05 -13.59
C GLY A 236 4.48 4.30 -12.48
N ALA A 237 5.29 3.30 -12.82
CA ALA A 237 6.15 2.55 -11.90
C ALA A 237 7.59 3.11 -11.94
N TYR A 238 7.86 4.22 -11.23
CA TYR A 238 9.21 4.82 -11.09
C TYR A 238 9.30 5.61 -9.79
#